data_ba37e1cfbe67a7d3891f4eb013832109
#
_entry.id   ba37e1cfbe67a7d3891f4eb013832109
#
_cell.length_a   1.000
_cell.length_b   1.000
_cell.length_c   1.000
_cell.angle_alpha   90.00
_cell.angle_beta   90.00
_cell.angle_gamma   90.00
#
_symmetry.space_group_name_H-M   'P 1'
#
loop_
_entity.id
_entity.type
_entity.pdbx_description
1 polymer ?
#
loop_
_entity_poly.entity_id
_entity_poly.type
_entity_poly.pdbx_seq_one_letter_code
_entity_poly.pdbx_strand_id
1 'polypeptide(L)'
;LWDLKEIGYQVGCGFMVGSPGQTVETLYEDLQFIKELEPHMVGIGPFISQKDTPFANEKSGTMDETLRLPATTALGTIHPLGREKGIQSGANVVMPNLSPVNVRDKYKLYDNKICTGDEAAECRFCMENRMKSIGYQVVVSRGDYADM
;
A
#
# COMPACT_ATOMS: atom_id res chain seq x y z
N LEU A 1 18.68 -1.94 -7.46
CA LEU A 1 18.07 -0.63 -7.17
C LEU A 1 19.10 0.49 -7.18
N TRP A 2 20.30 0.28 -6.65
CA TRP A 2 21.37 1.28 -6.66
C TRP A 2 21.73 1.71 -8.09
N ASP A 3 21.94 0.76 -9.01
CA ASP A 3 22.23 1.04 -10.41
C ASP A 3 21.11 1.86 -11.09
N LEU A 4 19.85 1.56 -10.79
CA LEU A 4 18.71 2.32 -11.30
C LEU A 4 18.72 3.77 -10.80
N LYS A 5 19.05 3.97 -9.51
CA LYS A 5 19.17 5.31 -8.92
C LYS A 5 20.32 6.10 -9.56
N GLU A 6 21.47 5.45 -9.76
CA GLU A 6 22.66 6.05 -10.38
C GLU A 6 22.41 6.55 -11.81
N ILE A 7 21.63 5.80 -12.61
CA ILE A 7 21.27 6.19 -13.98
C ILE A 7 20.04 7.13 -14.06
N GLY A 8 19.56 7.63 -12.92
CA GLY A 8 18.56 8.69 -12.86
C GLY A 8 17.08 8.25 -12.84
N TYR A 9 16.78 6.98 -12.55
CA TYR A 9 15.39 6.56 -12.33
C TYR A 9 14.84 7.01 -10.98
N GLN A 10 13.55 7.33 -10.93
CA GLN A 10 12.81 7.36 -9.67
C GLN A 10 12.65 5.93 -9.15
N VAL A 11 13.34 5.63 -8.06
CA VAL A 11 13.40 4.29 -7.50
C VAL A 11 12.37 4.15 -6.36
N GLY A 12 11.58 3.09 -6.41
CA GLY A 12 10.68 2.69 -5.34
C GLY A 12 11.10 1.36 -4.72
N CYS A 13 10.81 1.18 -3.44
CA CYS A 13 10.93 -0.10 -2.74
C CYS A 13 9.84 -0.25 -1.69
N GLY A 14 9.84 -1.33 -0.96
CA GLY A 14 8.90 -1.58 0.13
C GLY A 14 8.86 -3.04 0.54
N PHE A 15 8.05 -3.31 1.56
CA PHE A 15 7.90 -4.67 2.10
C PHE A 15 6.49 -4.89 2.66
N MET A 16 6.16 -6.14 2.96
CA MET A 16 4.93 -6.52 3.66
C MET A 16 5.21 -6.73 5.14
N VAL A 17 4.27 -6.30 5.99
CA VAL A 17 4.32 -6.47 7.44
C VAL A 17 3.44 -7.65 7.87
N GLY A 18 3.96 -8.49 8.75
CA GLY A 18 3.27 -9.69 9.23
C GLY A 18 3.36 -10.86 8.26
N SER A 19 4.38 -10.91 7.41
CA SER A 19 4.67 -12.05 6.55
C SER A 19 5.07 -13.27 7.38
N PRO A 20 4.72 -14.51 6.95
CA PRO A 20 5.12 -15.71 7.65
C PRO A 20 6.63 -15.78 7.90
N GLY A 21 7.01 -15.99 9.15
CA GLY A 21 8.42 -16.04 9.57
C GLY A 21 9.12 -14.69 9.74
N GLN A 22 8.42 -13.57 9.51
CA GLN A 22 8.98 -12.23 9.75
C GLN A 22 9.17 -11.97 11.23
N THR A 23 10.31 -11.39 11.60
CA THR A 23 10.64 -11.00 12.97
C THR A 23 10.86 -9.49 13.07
N VAL A 24 11.02 -8.97 14.28
CA VAL A 24 11.35 -7.56 14.51
C VAL A 24 12.71 -7.22 13.91
N GLU A 25 13.65 -8.15 13.97
CA GLU A 25 14.99 -8.00 13.41
C GLU A 25 14.95 -7.86 11.89
N THR A 26 14.18 -8.71 11.18
CA THR A 26 14.03 -8.61 9.72
C THR A 26 13.31 -7.34 9.30
N LEU A 27 12.32 -6.87 10.08
CA LEU A 27 11.69 -5.57 9.84
C LEU A 27 12.69 -4.40 10.03
N TYR A 28 13.55 -4.51 11.02
CA TYR A 28 14.59 -3.51 11.24
C TYR A 28 15.59 -3.46 10.08
N GLU A 29 15.99 -4.62 9.55
CA GLU A 29 16.88 -4.72 8.39
C GLU A 29 16.22 -4.08 7.14
N ASP A 30 14.93 -4.35 6.89
CA ASP A 30 14.17 -3.71 5.82
C ASP A 30 14.15 -2.18 5.96
N LEU A 31 13.96 -1.66 7.17
CA LEU A 31 13.98 -0.21 7.44
C LEU A 31 15.38 0.39 7.27
N GLN A 32 16.42 -0.32 7.67
CA GLN A 32 17.81 0.12 7.44
C GLN A 32 18.12 0.18 5.95
N PHE A 33 17.69 -0.83 5.17
CA PHE A 33 17.83 -0.83 3.72
C PHE A 33 17.13 0.39 3.07
N ILE A 34 15.89 0.71 3.50
CA ILE A 34 15.16 1.89 3.02
C ILE A 34 15.95 3.17 3.34
N LYS A 35 16.47 3.27 4.57
CA LYS A 35 17.26 4.43 5.00
C LYS A 35 18.54 4.59 4.19
N GLU A 36 19.23 3.50 3.88
CA GLU A 36 20.46 3.53 3.08
C GLU A 36 20.19 3.82 1.60
N LEU A 37 19.14 3.20 1.05
CA LEU A 37 18.77 3.39 -0.37
C LEU A 37 18.21 4.79 -0.63
N GLU A 38 17.52 5.41 0.36
CA GLU A 38 16.79 6.68 0.20
C GLU A 38 15.92 6.69 -1.08
N PRO A 39 14.94 5.79 -1.18
CA PRO A 39 14.13 5.68 -2.38
C PRO A 39 13.16 6.85 -2.52
N HIS A 40 12.75 7.19 -3.73
CA HIS A 40 11.77 8.24 -4.02
C HIS A 40 10.34 7.85 -3.64
N MET A 41 10.07 6.55 -3.55
CA MET A 41 8.76 6.00 -3.14
C MET A 41 8.94 4.77 -2.26
N VAL A 42 8.14 4.71 -1.20
CA VAL A 42 8.09 3.54 -0.30
C VAL A 42 6.67 3.00 -0.22
N GLY A 43 6.50 1.71 -0.49
CA GLY A 43 5.22 1.01 -0.36
C GLY A 43 5.29 -0.03 0.76
N ILE A 44 4.55 0.20 1.86
CA ILE A 44 4.48 -0.75 2.98
C ILE A 44 3.02 -1.11 3.21
N GLY A 45 2.72 -2.39 3.38
CA GLY A 45 1.37 -2.86 3.60
C GLY A 45 1.34 -4.16 4.40
N PRO A 46 0.16 -4.55 4.92
CA PRO A 46 0.03 -5.82 5.61
C PRO A 46 0.17 -7.00 4.63
N PHE A 47 0.78 -8.08 5.11
CA PHE A 47 0.61 -9.38 4.46
C PHE A 47 -0.86 -9.78 4.55
N ILE A 48 -1.43 -10.25 3.44
CA ILE A 48 -2.78 -10.83 3.38
C ILE A 48 -2.66 -12.15 2.62
N SER A 49 -3.13 -13.24 3.26
CA SER A 49 -3.11 -14.57 2.65
C SER A 49 -3.92 -14.63 1.35
N GLN A 50 -3.53 -15.54 0.47
CA GLN A 50 -4.22 -15.82 -0.78
C GLN A 50 -4.35 -17.33 -0.94
N LYS A 51 -5.58 -17.82 -1.20
CA LYS A 51 -5.97 -19.23 -1.17
C LYS A 51 -5.18 -20.15 -2.12
N ASP A 52 -4.67 -19.59 -3.22
CA ASP A 52 -3.95 -20.35 -4.26
C ASP A 52 -2.42 -20.28 -4.10
N THR A 53 -1.94 -19.95 -2.89
CA THR A 53 -0.51 -19.85 -2.56
C THR A 53 -0.11 -20.82 -1.43
N PRO A 54 1.18 -21.12 -1.26
CA PRO A 54 1.67 -21.88 -0.10
C PRO A 54 1.30 -21.27 1.24
N PHE A 55 1.01 -19.96 1.29
CA PHE A 55 0.64 -19.23 2.50
C PHE A 55 -0.87 -19.09 2.71
N ALA A 56 -1.70 -19.89 2.02
CA ALA A 56 -3.16 -19.83 2.09
C ALA A 56 -3.74 -19.88 3.51
N ASN A 57 -3.12 -20.65 4.39
CA ASN A 57 -3.56 -20.85 5.76
C ASN A 57 -2.81 -19.98 6.79
N GLU A 58 -1.93 -19.09 6.33
CA GLU A 58 -1.18 -18.22 7.22
C GLU A 58 -2.03 -17.05 7.70
N LYS A 59 -1.77 -16.61 8.92
CA LYS A 59 -2.46 -15.48 9.52
C LYS A 59 -2.02 -14.18 8.82
N SER A 60 -2.99 -13.37 8.42
CA SER A 60 -2.71 -12.04 7.86
C SER A 60 -2.12 -11.10 8.90
N GLY A 61 -1.28 -10.18 8.45
CA GLY A 61 -0.75 -9.09 9.26
C GLY A 61 -1.85 -8.20 9.83
N THR A 62 -1.60 -7.58 10.97
CA THR A 62 -2.58 -6.74 11.66
C THR A 62 -2.42 -5.26 11.31
N MET A 63 -3.49 -4.49 11.59
CA MET A 63 -3.46 -3.03 11.45
C MET A 63 -2.42 -2.39 12.38
N ASP A 64 -2.33 -2.83 13.64
CA ASP A 64 -1.44 -2.24 14.64
C ASP A 64 0.04 -2.47 14.30
N GLU A 65 0.37 -3.61 13.70
CA GLU A 65 1.70 -3.89 13.17
C GLU A 65 2.03 -2.99 11.98
N THR A 66 1.06 -2.73 11.10
CA THR A 66 1.27 -2.00 9.84
C THR A 66 1.19 -0.48 10.00
N LEU A 67 0.37 0.06 10.92
CA LEU A 67 0.20 1.52 11.12
C LEU A 67 1.43 2.23 11.68
N ARG A 68 2.39 1.50 12.18
CA ARG A 68 3.69 2.08 12.57
C ARG A 68 4.57 2.42 11.36
N LEU A 69 4.08 2.12 10.14
CA LEU A 69 4.77 2.25 8.87
C LEU A 69 3.76 2.75 7.79
N PRO A 70 4.15 3.54 6.78
CA PRO A 70 3.22 4.18 5.84
C PRO A 70 2.44 3.22 4.93
N ALA A 71 1.24 3.62 4.51
CA ALA A 71 0.10 2.82 4.08
C ALA A 71 -0.01 2.46 2.59
N THR A 72 -0.54 1.24 2.32
CA THR A 72 -0.97 0.77 0.99
C THR A 72 -2.48 0.43 0.95
N THR A 73 -2.99 0.08 -0.25
CA THR A 73 -4.40 -0.30 -0.49
C THR A 73 -4.85 -1.50 0.38
N ALA A 74 -3.94 -2.39 0.75
CA ALA A 74 -4.20 -3.55 1.58
C ALA A 74 -4.73 -3.19 2.98
N LEU A 75 -4.35 -2.03 3.53
CA LEU A 75 -4.90 -1.52 4.80
C LEU A 75 -6.42 -1.39 4.79
N GLY A 76 -7.00 -0.96 3.66
CA GLY A 76 -8.45 -0.87 3.51
C GLY A 76 -9.14 -2.24 3.53
N THR A 77 -8.45 -3.32 3.20
CA THR A 77 -8.98 -4.68 3.24
C THR A 77 -9.00 -5.24 4.66
N ILE A 78 -7.99 -4.96 5.47
CA ILE A 78 -7.93 -5.46 6.86
C ILE A 78 -8.72 -4.60 7.84
N HIS A 79 -9.04 -3.34 7.49
CA HIS A 79 -9.80 -2.46 8.37
C HIS A 79 -10.62 -1.43 7.57
N PRO A 80 -11.90 -1.18 7.91
CA PRO A 80 -12.76 -0.23 7.18
C PRO A 80 -12.19 1.19 7.04
N LEU A 81 -11.49 1.69 8.07
CA LEU A 81 -10.80 2.98 8.09
C LEU A 81 -9.29 2.87 7.84
N GLY A 82 -8.83 1.77 7.24
CA GLY A 82 -7.40 1.51 7.07
C GLY A 82 -6.69 2.56 6.22
N ARG A 83 -7.34 3.05 5.17
CA ARG A 83 -6.78 4.08 4.29
C ARG A 83 -6.63 5.42 5.00
N GLU A 84 -7.66 5.83 5.74
CA GLU A 84 -7.64 7.06 6.54
C GLU A 84 -6.55 7.03 7.60
N LYS A 85 -6.48 5.94 8.35
CA LYS A 85 -5.44 5.75 9.37
C LYS A 85 -4.03 5.73 8.75
N GLY A 86 -3.88 5.13 7.57
CA GLY A 86 -2.62 5.16 6.84
C GLY A 86 -2.16 6.57 6.48
N ILE A 87 -3.07 7.40 5.96
CA ILE A 87 -2.77 8.82 5.66
C ILE A 87 -2.43 9.58 6.95
N GLN A 88 -3.18 9.39 8.03
CA GLN A 88 -2.91 10.02 9.32
C GLN A 88 -1.56 9.57 9.94
N SER A 89 -1.06 8.40 9.56
CA SER A 89 0.24 7.87 9.98
C SER A 89 1.41 8.30 9.08
N GLY A 90 1.17 9.15 8.06
CA GLY A 90 2.21 9.74 7.22
C GLY A 90 2.22 9.27 5.76
N ALA A 91 1.33 8.36 5.34
CA ALA A 91 1.21 8.05 3.92
C ALA A 91 0.68 9.28 3.16
N ASN A 92 1.21 9.52 1.97
CA ASN A 92 0.86 10.67 1.13
C ASN A 92 0.33 10.30 -0.25
N VAL A 93 0.20 9.01 -0.55
CA VAL A 93 -0.34 8.50 -1.82
C VAL A 93 -1.52 7.58 -1.56
N VAL A 94 -2.60 7.78 -2.31
CA VAL A 94 -3.77 6.89 -2.33
C VAL A 94 -4.00 6.38 -3.74
N MET A 95 -4.33 5.09 -3.87
CA MET A 95 -4.58 4.45 -5.16
C MET A 95 -6.03 3.98 -5.25
N PRO A 96 -6.90 4.66 -6.02
CA PRO A 96 -8.22 4.13 -6.36
C PRO A 96 -8.08 2.92 -7.29
N ASN A 97 -9.05 2.01 -7.25
CA ASN A 97 -9.08 0.89 -8.20
C ASN A 97 -9.70 1.36 -9.52
N LEU A 98 -8.87 1.58 -10.53
CA LEU A 98 -9.29 2.04 -11.85
C LEU A 98 -9.44 0.90 -12.88
N SER A 99 -9.22 -0.35 -12.49
CA SER A 99 -9.40 -1.50 -13.38
C SER A 99 -10.87 -1.64 -13.77
N PRO A 100 -11.21 -1.98 -15.02
CA PRO A 100 -12.58 -2.28 -15.44
C PRO A 100 -13.19 -3.40 -14.59
N VAL A 101 -14.47 -3.24 -14.20
CA VAL A 101 -15.14 -4.16 -13.26
C VAL A 101 -15.12 -5.61 -13.75
N ASN A 102 -15.34 -5.82 -15.05
CA ASN A 102 -15.41 -7.16 -15.67
C ASN A 102 -14.10 -7.96 -15.66
N VAL A 103 -12.97 -7.32 -15.33
CA VAL A 103 -11.65 -7.99 -15.27
C VAL A 103 -11.05 -7.98 -13.87
N ARG A 104 -11.67 -7.31 -12.89
CA ARG A 104 -11.11 -7.17 -11.53
C ARG A 104 -10.89 -8.49 -10.82
N ASP A 105 -11.75 -9.48 -11.08
CA ASP A 105 -11.60 -10.82 -10.49
C ASP A 105 -10.32 -11.52 -10.91
N LYS A 106 -9.76 -11.17 -12.06
CA LYS A 106 -8.48 -11.68 -12.55
C LYS A 106 -7.26 -11.07 -11.87
N TYR A 107 -7.45 -9.97 -11.12
CA TYR A 107 -6.40 -9.22 -10.42
C TYR A 107 -6.55 -9.27 -8.90
N LYS A 108 -7.13 -10.33 -8.38
CA LYS A 108 -7.19 -10.60 -6.93
C LYS A 108 -5.84 -11.12 -6.48
N LEU A 109 -4.97 -10.21 -6.03
CA LEU A 109 -3.64 -10.56 -5.51
C LEU A 109 -3.68 -11.18 -4.11
N TYR A 110 -4.80 -11.00 -3.40
CA TYR A 110 -5.06 -11.54 -2.06
C TYR A 110 -6.56 -11.67 -1.84
N ASP A 111 -6.95 -12.48 -0.86
CA ASP A 111 -8.35 -12.75 -0.54
C ASP A 111 -9.05 -11.53 0.07
N ASN A 112 -10.37 -11.46 -0.12
CA ASN A 112 -11.23 -10.38 0.41
C ASN A 112 -10.85 -8.96 -0.01
N LYS A 113 -10.15 -8.78 -1.13
CA LYS A 113 -9.80 -7.46 -1.65
C LYS A 113 -11.06 -6.59 -1.80
N ILE A 114 -11.03 -5.39 -1.22
CA ILE A 114 -12.12 -4.41 -1.31
C ILE A 114 -12.18 -3.69 -2.67
N CYS A 115 -13.28 -2.96 -2.91
CA CYS A 115 -13.51 -2.19 -4.15
C CYS A 115 -13.53 -3.05 -5.40
N THR A 116 -14.23 -4.18 -5.36
CA THR A 116 -14.36 -5.10 -6.49
C THR A 116 -15.59 -4.82 -7.35
N GLY A 117 -16.61 -4.12 -6.82
CA GLY A 117 -17.91 -3.89 -7.47
C GLY A 117 -18.13 -2.48 -8.04
N ASP A 118 -17.39 -1.46 -7.58
CA ASP A 118 -17.63 -0.07 -7.99
C ASP A 118 -16.94 0.26 -9.32
N GLU A 119 -17.56 1.10 -10.14
CA GLU A 119 -16.91 1.67 -11.32
C GLU A 119 -15.70 2.53 -10.95
N ALA A 120 -14.78 2.72 -11.89
CA ALA A 120 -13.54 3.47 -11.67
C ALA A 120 -13.78 4.91 -11.17
N ALA A 121 -14.78 5.58 -11.74
CA ALA A 121 -15.17 6.94 -11.33
C ALA A 121 -15.72 6.97 -9.91
N GLU A 122 -16.58 6.03 -9.54
CA GLU A 122 -17.15 5.90 -8.19
C GLU A 122 -16.04 5.64 -7.15
N CYS A 123 -15.10 4.77 -7.46
CA CYS A 123 -13.96 4.48 -6.59
C CYS A 123 -13.10 5.73 -6.34
N ARG A 124 -12.90 6.57 -7.35
CA ARG A 124 -12.21 7.86 -7.23
C ARG A 124 -12.96 8.81 -6.29
N PHE A 125 -14.24 9.03 -6.52
CA PHE A 125 -15.07 9.93 -5.67
C PHE A 125 -15.19 9.41 -4.23
N CYS A 126 -15.34 8.11 -4.04
CA CYS A 126 -15.30 7.49 -2.72
C CYS A 126 -13.99 7.83 -1.98
N MET A 127 -12.85 7.70 -2.67
CA MET A 127 -11.54 8.02 -2.09
C MET A 127 -11.42 9.50 -1.73
N GLU A 128 -11.83 10.40 -2.61
CA GLU A 128 -11.83 11.86 -2.35
C GLU A 128 -12.66 12.21 -1.10
N ASN A 129 -13.88 11.66 -0.99
CA ASN A 129 -14.76 11.90 0.16
C ASN A 129 -14.16 11.35 1.46
N ARG A 130 -13.54 10.17 1.43
CA ARG A 130 -12.85 9.58 2.58
C ARG A 130 -11.68 10.44 3.05
N MET A 131 -10.87 10.96 2.15
CA MET A 131 -9.76 11.84 2.50
C MET A 131 -10.26 13.18 3.06
N LYS A 132 -11.30 13.75 2.47
CA LYS A 132 -11.96 14.97 3.00
C LYS A 132 -12.48 14.79 4.43
N SER A 133 -13.04 13.62 4.76
CA SER A 133 -13.56 13.36 6.10
C SER A 133 -12.51 13.40 7.21
N ILE A 134 -11.24 13.25 6.87
CA ILE A 134 -10.10 13.34 7.80
C ILE A 134 -9.27 14.62 7.61
N GLY A 135 -9.78 15.60 6.84
CA GLY A 135 -9.12 16.90 6.65
C GLY A 135 -8.07 16.96 5.55
N TYR A 136 -7.99 15.94 4.69
CA TYR A 136 -7.03 15.89 3.58
C TYR A 136 -7.71 16.13 2.23
N GLN A 137 -6.97 16.67 1.28
CA GLN A 137 -7.40 16.88 -0.09
C GLN A 137 -6.61 15.97 -1.03
N VAL A 138 -7.32 15.25 -1.91
CA VAL A 138 -6.69 14.49 -2.99
C VAL A 138 -6.34 15.43 -4.14
N VAL A 139 -5.09 15.43 -4.54
CA VAL A 139 -4.61 16.12 -5.73
C VAL A 139 -4.23 15.10 -6.80
N VAL A 140 -4.45 15.42 -8.06
CA VAL A 140 -4.03 14.60 -9.20
C VAL A 140 -2.74 15.22 -9.74
N SER A 141 -1.65 14.48 -9.61
CA SER A 141 -0.36 14.89 -10.13
C SER A 141 0.33 13.69 -10.81
N ARG A 142 1.43 13.96 -11.51
CA ARG A 142 2.26 12.90 -12.11
C ARG A 142 2.94 12.03 -11.07
N GLY A 143 3.04 12.53 -9.82
CA GLY A 143 3.66 11.80 -8.71
C GLY A 143 5.19 11.84 -8.74
N ASP A 144 5.76 12.83 -9.38
CA ASP A 144 7.20 13.04 -9.35
C ASP A 144 7.66 13.40 -7.95
N TYR A 145 8.85 12.99 -7.60
CA TYR A 145 9.50 13.40 -6.36
C TYR A 145 9.80 14.90 -6.40
N ALA A 146 9.48 15.61 -5.30
CA ALA A 146 9.42 17.07 -5.29
C ALA A 146 10.78 17.77 -5.51
N ASP A 147 11.88 17.06 -5.33
CA ASP A 147 13.24 17.62 -5.43
C ASP A 147 13.94 17.31 -6.78
N MET A 148 13.17 16.89 -7.80
CA MET A 148 13.68 16.66 -9.16
C MET A 148 13.32 17.80 -10.09
#